data_d975d0b5a98a7c742197e40054f016f7
#
_entry.id   d975d0b5a98a7c742197e40054f016f7
#
_cell.length_a   1.000
_cell.length_b   1.000
_cell.length_c   1.000
_cell.angle_alpha   90.00
_cell.angle_beta   90.00
_cell.angle_gamma   90.00
#
_symmetry.space_group_name_H-M   'P 1'
#
loop_
_entity.id
_entity.type
_entity.pdbx_description
1 polymer ?
#
loop_
_entity_poly.entity_id
_entity_poly.type
_entity_poly.pdbx_seq_one_letter_code
_entity_poly.pdbx_strand_id
1 'polypeptide(L)'
;MAINATEKPLGKVFTPDYQLSIPSFQRAYIWKPENILQLISDLEEACKSPETPYFLGSLILVREGDTSFSVIDGQQRLVSLSIIIAALRDLEHDEEWMRLLDALIVEPGDKLRGITSQPRLTLRERDAAFFREYVQEGNLEALFDMNDEDCSSNAQRNIIANTKQAYDALAQLDEEERHRFASYLVNSVTLVIVTTDDLDGAHRIFDVMNMRGLPLTPSDVFKARAMSGLPAAAVDTYASRWDDIMDPLGDDAARVEEFFRYLHLILTHKPATGKLIEDFLSDVLNQYLAGHSIDAFIDGVLAPYAMAWRILERPSDTVLPDDVRGRLEALNDYRHHEWK
;
A
#
# COMPACT_ATOMS: atom_id res chain seq x y z
N MET A 1 -21.58 18.43 -0.21
CA MET A 1 -20.76 17.28 -0.58
C MET A 1 -21.12 16.90 -2.01
N ALA A 2 -20.26 17.17 -2.97
CA ALA A 2 -20.43 16.70 -4.32
C ALA A 2 -19.65 15.39 -4.48
N ILE A 3 -20.36 14.29 -4.69
CA ILE A 3 -19.77 13.00 -5.03
C ILE A 3 -19.96 12.81 -6.52
N ASN A 4 -18.89 12.58 -7.23
CA ASN A 4 -18.94 12.25 -8.65
C ASN A 4 -18.41 10.83 -8.84
N ALA A 5 -19.17 9.99 -9.55
CA ALA A 5 -18.77 8.63 -9.88
C ALA A 5 -18.83 8.44 -11.39
N THR A 6 -17.72 8.03 -11.99
CA THR A 6 -17.62 7.87 -13.45
C THR A 6 -16.81 6.61 -13.75
N GLU A 7 -17.33 5.75 -14.62
CA GLU A 7 -16.56 4.64 -15.17
C GLU A 7 -15.58 5.15 -16.23
N LYS A 8 -14.32 4.67 -16.15
CA LYS A 8 -13.28 5.00 -17.11
C LYS A 8 -12.40 3.79 -17.42
N PRO A 9 -11.96 3.62 -18.66
CA PRO A 9 -10.88 2.68 -18.98
C PRO A 9 -9.57 3.16 -18.36
N LEU A 10 -8.67 2.20 -18.07
CA LEU A 10 -7.40 2.47 -17.39
C LEU A 10 -6.57 3.54 -18.10
N GLY A 11 -6.53 3.52 -19.45
CA GLY A 11 -5.82 4.51 -20.24
C GLY A 11 -6.37 5.95 -20.13
N LYS A 12 -7.53 6.13 -19.48
CA LYS A 12 -8.08 7.46 -19.13
C LYS A 12 -7.85 7.84 -17.67
N VAL A 13 -7.29 6.94 -16.89
CA VAL A 13 -6.88 7.18 -15.51
C VAL A 13 -5.40 7.59 -15.45
N PHE A 14 -4.55 6.89 -16.20
CA PHE A 14 -3.14 7.25 -16.35
C PHE A 14 -2.92 8.31 -17.44
N THR A 15 -3.45 9.51 -17.19
CA THR A 15 -3.39 10.68 -18.12
C THR A 15 -3.00 11.94 -17.34
N PRO A 16 -2.67 13.04 -18.02
CA PRO A 16 -2.40 14.34 -17.38
C PRO A 16 -3.56 14.88 -16.52
N ASP A 17 -4.79 14.39 -16.76
CA ASP A 17 -5.97 14.80 -15.99
C ASP A 17 -5.95 14.23 -14.54
N TYR A 18 -5.11 13.21 -14.29
CA TYR A 18 -5.00 12.56 -12.99
C TYR A 18 -3.54 12.45 -12.54
N GLN A 19 -3.12 13.37 -11.70
CA GLN A 19 -1.89 13.25 -10.91
C GLN A 19 -2.26 12.61 -9.57
N LEU A 20 -1.94 11.33 -9.44
CA LEU A 20 -2.35 10.53 -8.29
C LEU A 20 -1.25 10.51 -7.24
N SER A 21 -1.60 10.73 -5.98
CA SER A 21 -0.68 10.58 -4.85
C SER A 21 -1.30 9.71 -3.77
N ILE A 22 -0.49 8.86 -3.16
CA ILE A 22 -0.88 8.04 -2.01
C ILE A 22 -0.42 8.76 -0.75
N PRO A 23 -1.35 9.28 0.10
CA PRO A 23 -0.97 9.96 1.33
C PRO A 23 -0.22 9.06 2.30
N SER A 24 0.70 9.63 3.11
CA SER A 24 1.54 8.87 4.04
C SER A 24 0.79 8.20 5.17
N PHE A 25 -0.43 8.64 5.49
CA PHE A 25 -1.28 7.95 6.47
C PHE A 25 -1.91 6.67 5.90
N GLN A 26 -1.92 6.47 4.57
CA GLN A 26 -2.38 5.24 3.94
C GLN A 26 -1.41 4.09 4.26
N ARG A 27 -1.93 2.84 4.19
CA ARG A 27 -1.09 1.67 4.38
C ARG A 27 -0.04 1.55 3.27
N ALA A 28 1.03 0.84 3.59
CA ALA A 28 2.09 0.47 2.65
C ALA A 28 1.55 -0.39 1.48
N TYR A 29 2.38 -0.58 0.47
CA TYR A 29 2.12 -1.62 -0.53
C TYR A 29 2.34 -3.01 0.09
N ILE A 30 1.26 -3.78 0.23
CA ILE A 30 1.26 -5.07 0.94
C ILE A 30 0.93 -6.28 0.05
N TRP A 31 0.53 -6.05 -1.22
CA TRP A 31 0.27 -7.16 -2.12
C TRP A 31 1.50 -8.06 -2.26
N LYS A 32 1.25 -9.37 -2.22
CA LYS A 32 2.24 -10.42 -2.38
C LYS A 32 2.26 -10.91 -3.84
N PRO A 33 3.28 -11.67 -4.24
CA PRO A 33 3.38 -12.24 -5.59
C PRO A 33 2.11 -12.93 -6.07
N GLU A 34 1.40 -13.63 -5.20
CA GLU A 34 0.16 -14.31 -5.54
C GLU A 34 -0.95 -13.34 -6.01
N ASN A 35 -0.99 -12.13 -5.42
CA ASN A 35 -1.99 -11.13 -5.79
C ASN A 35 -1.75 -10.56 -7.19
N ILE A 36 -0.50 -10.23 -7.53
CA ILE A 36 -0.18 -9.68 -8.86
C ILE A 36 -0.27 -10.75 -9.94
N LEU A 37 0.14 -12.00 -9.65
CA LEU A 37 -0.02 -13.12 -10.58
C LEU A 37 -1.51 -13.42 -10.83
N GLN A 38 -2.35 -13.37 -9.79
CA GLN A 38 -3.79 -13.55 -9.97
C GLN A 38 -4.36 -12.43 -10.86
N LEU A 39 -3.94 -11.17 -10.65
CA LEU A 39 -4.38 -10.05 -11.48
C LEU A 39 -3.96 -10.25 -12.95
N ILE A 40 -2.71 -10.64 -13.21
CA ILE A 40 -2.22 -10.91 -14.57
C ILE A 40 -3.03 -12.05 -15.20
N SER A 41 -3.22 -13.16 -14.49
CA SER A 41 -4.01 -14.31 -14.98
C SER A 41 -5.45 -13.94 -15.29
N ASP A 42 -6.10 -13.17 -14.45
CA ASP A 42 -7.48 -12.70 -14.68
C ASP A 42 -7.56 -11.81 -15.93
N LEU A 43 -6.56 -10.95 -16.14
CA LEU A 43 -6.49 -10.08 -17.30
C LEU A 43 -6.15 -10.85 -18.60
N GLU A 44 -5.29 -11.87 -18.55
CA GLU A 44 -5.01 -12.76 -19.68
C GLU A 44 -6.27 -13.53 -20.10
N GLU A 45 -7.03 -14.04 -19.12
CA GLU A 45 -8.28 -14.74 -19.41
C GLU A 45 -9.33 -13.80 -20.02
N ALA A 46 -9.47 -12.58 -19.45
CA ALA A 46 -10.37 -11.56 -19.97
C ALA A 46 -9.98 -11.10 -21.38
N CYS A 47 -8.66 -11.01 -21.68
CA CYS A 47 -8.13 -10.64 -22.98
C CYS A 47 -8.53 -11.61 -24.11
N LYS A 48 -8.89 -12.88 -23.79
CA LYS A 48 -9.41 -13.84 -24.77
C LYS A 48 -10.81 -13.47 -25.29
N SER A 49 -11.51 -12.57 -24.59
CA SER A 49 -12.83 -12.03 -24.98
C SER A 49 -12.79 -10.51 -25.02
N PRO A 50 -12.05 -9.90 -25.95
CA PRO A 50 -11.70 -8.47 -25.92
C PRO A 50 -12.89 -7.52 -26.05
N GLU A 51 -14.04 -8.02 -26.54
CA GLU A 51 -15.31 -7.26 -26.61
C GLU A 51 -15.95 -7.04 -25.22
N THR A 52 -15.51 -7.78 -24.20
CA THR A 52 -16.08 -7.68 -22.85
C THR A 52 -15.10 -6.89 -21.96
N PRO A 53 -15.47 -5.72 -21.45
CA PRO A 53 -14.65 -4.97 -20.50
C PRO A 53 -14.45 -5.77 -19.20
N TYR A 54 -13.23 -5.69 -18.65
CA TYR A 54 -12.91 -6.23 -17.34
C TYR A 54 -13.07 -5.13 -16.28
N PHE A 55 -14.00 -5.33 -15.36
CA PHE A 55 -14.20 -4.39 -14.26
C PHE A 55 -13.22 -4.68 -13.12
N LEU A 56 -12.23 -3.80 -12.94
CA LEU A 56 -11.18 -3.95 -11.93
C LEU A 56 -11.61 -3.47 -10.53
N GLY A 57 -12.69 -2.71 -10.45
CA GLY A 57 -13.20 -2.18 -9.18
C GLY A 57 -13.28 -0.65 -9.15
N SER A 58 -13.29 -0.08 -7.94
CA SER A 58 -13.39 1.37 -7.74
C SER A 58 -12.07 1.99 -7.26
N LEU A 59 -11.89 3.27 -7.57
CA LEU A 59 -10.91 4.16 -6.94
C LEU A 59 -11.67 5.25 -6.20
N ILE A 60 -11.28 5.52 -4.96
CA ILE A 60 -11.81 6.64 -4.19
C ILE A 60 -10.72 7.70 -4.10
N LEU A 61 -11.02 8.87 -4.62
CA LEU A 61 -10.08 9.98 -4.77
C LEU A 61 -10.60 11.22 -4.04
N VAL A 62 -9.72 11.91 -3.33
CA VAL A 62 -9.96 13.27 -2.83
C VAL A 62 -9.28 14.26 -3.78
N ARG A 63 -10.01 15.24 -4.21
CA ARG A 63 -9.50 16.30 -5.09
C ARG A 63 -8.67 17.29 -4.26
N GLU A 64 -7.41 17.46 -4.63
CA GLU A 64 -6.49 18.44 -4.03
C GLU A 64 -6.28 19.66 -4.93
N GLY A 65 -6.54 19.51 -6.23
CA GLY A 65 -6.39 20.55 -7.25
C GLY A 65 -7.12 20.21 -8.53
N ASP A 66 -6.86 20.92 -9.61
CA ASP A 66 -7.53 20.71 -10.90
C ASP A 66 -7.27 19.29 -11.44
N THR A 67 -6.02 18.85 -11.38
CA THR A 67 -5.57 17.51 -11.83
C THR A 67 -4.95 16.66 -10.73
N SER A 68 -4.83 17.18 -9.53
CA SER A 68 -4.16 16.51 -8.39
C SER A 68 -5.17 15.82 -7.49
N PHE A 69 -4.93 14.55 -7.17
CA PHE A 69 -5.84 13.73 -6.38
C PHE A 69 -5.09 12.87 -5.37
N SER A 70 -5.58 12.83 -4.14
CA SER A 70 -5.17 11.89 -3.11
C SER A 70 -5.94 10.57 -3.22
N VAL A 71 -5.24 9.46 -3.31
CA VAL A 71 -5.83 8.10 -3.42
C VAL A 71 -6.21 7.61 -2.03
N ILE A 72 -7.50 7.41 -1.78
CA ILE A 72 -8.02 6.89 -0.51
C ILE A 72 -8.30 5.39 -0.61
N ASP A 73 -8.78 4.91 -1.75
CA ASP A 73 -8.93 3.48 -2.02
C ASP A 73 -8.45 3.12 -3.43
N GLY A 74 -7.97 1.89 -3.59
CA GLY A 74 -7.46 1.35 -4.85
C GLY A 74 -5.95 1.48 -5.01
N GLN A 75 -5.22 1.95 -3.99
CA GLN A 75 -3.77 2.14 -4.04
C GLN A 75 -3.00 0.86 -4.42
N GLN A 76 -3.35 -0.30 -3.85
CA GLN A 76 -2.67 -1.57 -4.16
C GLN A 76 -2.80 -1.92 -5.65
N ARG A 77 -3.99 -1.71 -6.22
CA ARG A 77 -4.26 -1.93 -7.65
C ARG A 77 -3.46 -0.97 -8.54
N LEU A 78 -3.44 0.33 -8.20
CA LEU A 78 -2.69 1.33 -8.97
C LEU A 78 -1.19 1.04 -8.98
N VAL A 79 -0.61 0.66 -7.83
CA VAL A 79 0.80 0.27 -7.73
C VAL A 79 1.07 -0.97 -8.59
N SER A 80 0.25 -2.01 -8.47
CA SER A 80 0.40 -3.25 -9.25
C SER A 80 0.22 -3.03 -10.75
N LEU A 81 -0.71 -2.18 -11.17
CA LEU A 81 -0.87 -1.79 -12.57
C LEU A 81 0.35 -1.05 -13.10
N SER A 82 0.92 -0.14 -12.30
CA SER A 82 2.17 0.56 -12.68
C SER A 82 3.34 -0.43 -12.81
N ILE A 83 3.43 -1.44 -11.93
CA ILE A 83 4.43 -2.51 -12.01
C ILE A 83 4.24 -3.34 -13.31
N ILE A 84 3.00 -3.74 -13.62
CA ILE A 84 2.69 -4.52 -14.84
C ILE A 84 3.07 -3.71 -16.09
N ILE A 85 2.73 -2.43 -16.15
CA ILE A 85 3.07 -1.55 -17.28
C ILE A 85 4.59 -1.36 -17.39
N ALA A 86 5.30 -1.20 -16.26
CA ALA A 86 6.75 -1.09 -16.25
C ALA A 86 7.42 -2.38 -16.75
N ALA A 87 6.91 -3.56 -16.36
CA ALA A 87 7.42 -4.84 -16.84
C ALA A 87 7.16 -5.03 -18.35
N LEU A 88 5.97 -4.65 -18.84
CA LEU A 88 5.68 -4.65 -20.29
C LEU A 88 6.63 -3.74 -21.06
N ARG A 89 6.89 -2.52 -20.55
CA ARG A 89 7.83 -1.58 -21.16
C ARG A 89 9.24 -2.13 -21.24
N ASP A 90 9.70 -2.78 -20.18
CA ASP A 90 11.07 -3.31 -20.11
C ASP A 90 11.28 -4.55 -21.00
N LEU A 91 10.21 -5.33 -21.24
CA LEU A 91 10.18 -6.47 -22.17
C LEU A 91 10.01 -6.08 -23.63
N GLU A 92 9.77 -4.80 -23.91
CA GLU A 92 9.47 -4.30 -25.24
C GLU A 92 10.75 -3.94 -25.99
N HIS A 93 10.75 -4.14 -27.33
CA HIS A 93 11.85 -3.80 -28.22
C HIS A 93 11.46 -2.74 -29.26
N ASP A 94 10.17 -2.52 -29.48
CA ASP A 94 9.67 -1.47 -30.36
C ASP A 94 9.67 -0.12 -29.63
N GLU A 95 10.40 0.86 -30.14
CA GLU A 95 10.54 2.19 -29.52
C GLU A 95 9.22 2.95 -29.40
N GLU A 96 8.26 2.71 -30.32
CA GLU A 96 6.94 3.37 -30.24
C GLU A 96 6.11 2.78 -29.11
N TRP A 97 6.09 1.45 -28.97
CA TRP A 97 5.42 0.77 -27.86
C TRP A 97 6.05 1.11 -26.51
N MET A 98 7.39 1.10 -26.42
CA MET A 98 8.10 1.53 -25.22
C MET A 98 7.67 2.92 -24.77
N ARG A 99 7.65 3.89 -25.71
CA ARG A 99 7.24 5.27 -25.41
C ARG A 99 5.79 5.39 -24.99
N LEU A 100 4.88 4.61 -25.61
CA LEU A 100 3.46 4.60 -25.24
C LEU A 100 3.24 4.03 -23.85
N LEU A 101 3.91 2.92 -23.49
CA LEU A 101 3.86 2.32 -22.16
C LEU A 101 4.48 3.24 -21.09
N ASP A 102 5.62 3.87 -21.40
CA ASP A 102 6.26 4.82 -20.50
C ASP A 102 5.35 6.01 -20.17
N ALA A 103 4.67 6.56 -21.17
CA ALA A 103 3.74 7.69 -20.99
C ALA A 103 2.54 7.38 -20.08
N LEU A 104 2.22 6.09 -19.85
CA LEU A 104 1.18 5.68 -18.91
C LEU A 104 1.62 5.78 -17.44
N ILE A 105 2.91 5.65 -17.16
CA ILE A 105 3.42 5.66 -15.78
C ILE A 105 4.21 6.92 -15.43
N VAL A 106 4.77 7.59 -16.46
CA VAL A 106 5.50 8.85 -16.30
C VAL A 106 4.91 9.89 -17.25
N GLU A 107 4.51 11.05 -16.72
CA GLU A 107 4.21 12.22 -17.55
C GLU A 107 5.48 12.67 -18.25
N PRO A 108 5.56 12.64 -19.59
CA PRO A 108 6.73 13.13 -20.28
C PRO A 108 6.85 14.64 -20.08
N GLY A 109 8.07 15.10 -19.77
CA GLY A 109 8.35 16.52 -19.68
C GLY A 109 8.25 17.20 -21.03
N ASP A 110 7.90 18.49 -21.05
CA ASP A 110 7.94 19.37 -22.22
C ASP A 110 8.86 20.56 -21.95
N LYS A 111 10.07 20.50 -22.47
CA LYS A 111 11.07 21.56 -22.28
C LYS A 111 10.63 22.89 -22.88
N LEU A 112 9.81 22.89 -23.95
CA LEU A 112 9.31 24.09 -24.57
C LEU A 112 8.27 24.80 -23.71
N ARG A 113 7.52 24.03 -22.92
CA ARG A 113 6.50 24.54 -21.98
C ARG A 113 6.99 24.64 -20.56
N GLY A 114 8.26 24.28 -20.27
CA GLY A 114 8.80 24.26 -18.93
C GLY A 114 8.19 23.18 -18.01
N ILE A 115 7.59 22.13 -18.59
CA ILE A 115 7.01 21.02 -17.85
C ILE A 115 8.12 20.01 -17.57
N THR A 116 8.32 19.70 -16.29
CA THR A 116 9.24 18.64 -15.86
C THR A 116 8.54 17.27 -15.94
N SER A 117 9.31 16.25 -16.30
CA SER A 117 8.81 14.87 -16.20
C SER A 117 8.45 14.52 -14.76
N GLN A 118 7.31 13.88 -14.55
CA GLN A 118 6.81 13.49 -13.23
C GLN A 118 6.04 12.18 -13.29
N PRO A 119 6.06 11.37 -12.20
CA PRO A 119 5.28 10.13 -12.15
C PRO A 119 3.78 10.43 -12.17
N ARG A 120 3.00 9.55 -12.80
CA ARG A 120 1.53 9.61 -12.75
C ARG A 120 0.96 9.17 -11.41
N LEU A 121 1.70 8.30 -10.71
CA LEU A 121 1.39 7.84 -9.36
C LEU A 121 2.58 8.11 -8.45
N THR A 122 2.41 8.93 -7.43
CA THR A 122 3.40 9.15 -6.38
C THR A 122 3.02 8.31 -5.17
N LEU A 123 3.91 7.46 -4.71
CA LEU A 123 3.71 6.69 -3.48
C LEU A 123 3.91 7.58 -2.25
N ARG A 124 3.66 7.01 -1.07
CA ARG A 124 3.98 7.64 0.20
C ARG A 124 5.45 8.08 0.22
N GLU A 125 5.77 9.15 0.94
CA GLU A 125 7.11 9.76 0.95
C GLU A 125 8.23 8.73 1.14
N ARG A 126 8.04 7.78 2.08
CA ARG A 126 9.01 6.72 2.39
C ARG A 126 9.34 5.81 1.20
N ASP A 127 8.36 5.55 0.33
CA ASP A 127 8.48 4.59 -0.76
C ASP A 127 8.60 5.28 -2.14
N ALA A 128 8.31 6.59 -2.21
CA ALA A 128 8.19 7.34 -3.46
C ALA A 128 9.48 7.35 -4.28
N ALA A 129 10.61 7.67 -3.65
CA ALA A 129 11.91 7.73 -4.34
C ALA A 129 12.30 6.36 -4.89
N PHE A 130 12.13 5.30 -4.10
CA PHE A 130 12.42 3.93 -4.50
C PHE A 130 11.55 3.49 -5.70
N PHE A 131 10.24 3.68 -5.61
CA PHE A 131 9.32 3.28 -6.67
C PHE A 131 9.57 4.05 -7.97
N ARG A 132 9.84 5.35 -7.84
CA ARG A 132 10.18 6.19 -8.97
C ARG A 132 11.44 5.71 -9.68
N GLU A 133 12.53 5.56 -8.96
CA GLU A 133 13.85 5.22 -9.51
C GLU A 133 13.83 3.86 -10.21
N TYR A 134 13.30 2.84 -9.53
CA TYR A 134 13.43 1.47 -10.02
C TYR A 134 12.30 1.04 -10.94
N VAL A 135 11.06 1.44 -10.67
CA VAL A 135 9.89 0.97 -11.44
C VAL A 135 9.50 1.98 -12.51
N GLN A 136 9.34 3.25 -12.14
CA GLN A 136 8.79 4.23 -13.08
C GLN A 136 9.83 4.75 -14.07
N GLU A 137 11.06 5.00 -13.66
CA GLU A 137 12.15 5.45 -14.53
C GLU A 137 12.87 4.30 -15.26
N GLY A 138 12.47 3.02 -15.03
CA GLY A 138 12.91 1.88 -15.84
C GLY A 138 14.26 1.28 -15.44
N ASN A 139 14.55 1.20 -14.13
CA ASN A 139 15.78 0.60 -13.64
C ASN A 139 15.53 -0.80 -13.05
N LEU A 140 14.79 -1.65 -13.81
CA LEU A 140 14.36 -2.97 -13.31
C LEU A 140 15.53 -3.94 -13.15
N GLU A 141 16.58 -3.86 -13.97
CA GLU A 141 17.78 -4.68 -13.84
C GLU A 141 18.42 -4.49 -12.46
N ALA A 142 18.64 -3.23 -12.05
CA ALA A 142 19.19 -2.93 -10.73
C ALA A 142 18.23 -3.34 -9.58
N LEU A 143 16.89 -3.23 -9.79
CA LEU A 143 15.90 -3.72 -8.86
C LEU A 143 16.00 -5.24 -8.65
N PHE A 144 16.25 -6.00 -9.72
CA PHE A 144 16.34 -7.45 -9.66
C PHE A 144 17.60 -7.97 -8.96
N ASP A 145 18.65 -7.16 -8.92
CA ASP A 145 19.90 -7.47 -8.22
C ASP A 145 19.82 -7.18 -6.70
N MET A 146 18.77 -6.48 -6.24
CA MET A 146 18.60 -6.15 -4.83
C MET A 146 18.27 -7.36 -3.96
N ASN A 147 18.78 -7.32 -2.72
CA ASN A 147 18.49 -8.25 -1.65
C ASN A 147 17.61 -7.60 -0.58
N ASP A 148 17.06 -8.41 0.33
CA ASP A 148 16.22 -7.93 1.43
C ASP A 148 16.92 -6.90 2.34
N GLU A 149 18.26 -6.97 2.47
CA GLU A 149 19.07 -6.05 3.27
C GLU A 149 19.15 -4.64 2.67
N ASP A 150 18.95 -4.53 1.35
CA ASP A 150 18.92 -3.24 0.63
C ASP A 150 17.60 -2.49 0.80
N CYS A 151 16.59 -3.16 1.35
CA CYS A 151 15.26 -2.61 1.50
C CYS A 151 15.07 -1.93 2.85
N SER A 152 14.58 -0.70 2.84
CA SER A 152 14.26 0.06 4.06
C SER A 152 12.85 -0.23 4.62
N SER A 153 11.98 -0.93 3.86
CA SER A 153 10.60 -1.24 4.25
C SER A 153 10.09 -2.56 3.68
N ASN A 154 9.03 -3.11 4.30
CA ASN A 154 8.32 -4.26 3.76
C ASN A 154 7.68 -3.93 2.39
N ALA A 155 7.24 -2.69 2.18
CA ALA A 155 6.69 -2.26 0.89
C ALA A 155 7.72 -2.39 -0.24
N GLN A 156 8.97 -2.01 -0.01
CA GLN A 156 10.05 -2.15 -1.00
C GLN A 156 10.31 -3.62 -1.35
N ARG A 157 10.37 -4.52 -0.34
CA ARG A 157 10.46 -5.98 -0.57
C ARG A 157 9.31 -6.51 -1.41
N ASN A 158 8.08 -6.07 -1.11
CA ASN A 158 6.90 -6.46 -1.87
C ASN A 158 6.94 -5.91 -3.31
N ILE A 159 7.39 -4.67 -3.51
CA ILE A 159 7.57 -4.07 -4.85
C ILE A 159 8.57 -4.91 -5.65
N ILE A 160 9.75 -5.24 -5.09
CA ILE A 160 10.75 -6.09 -5.76
C ILE A 160 10.14 -7.44 -6.14
N ALA A 161 9.56 -8.14 -5.16
CA ALA A 161 9.01 -9.48 -5.39
C ALA A 161 7.91 -9.47 -6.44
N ASN A 162 6.99 -8.49 -6.39
CA ASN A 162 5.90 -8.37 -7.36
C ASN A 162 6.41 -7.97 -8.74
N THR A 163 7.44 -7.10 -8.83
CA THR A 163 8.01 -6.70 -10.12
C THR A 163 8.71 -7.87 -10.80
N LYS A 164 9.49 -8.67 -10.05
CA LYS A 164 10.11 -9.91 -10.56
C LYS A 164 9.03 -10.87 -11.09
N GLN A 165 7.99 -11.11 -10.31
CA GLN A 165 6.93 -12.05 -10.72
C GLN A 165 6.10 -11.55 -11.90
N ALA A 166 5.81 -10.25 -11.98
CA ALA A 166 5.12 -9.68 -13.13
C ALA A 166 5.99 -9.77 -14.40
N TYR A 167 7.27 -9.43 -14.28
CA TYR A 167 8.22 -9.55 -15.40
C TYR A 167 8.31 -10.99 -15.89
N ASP A 168 8.52 -11.95 -14.99
CA ASP A 168 8.65 -13.37 -15.33
C ASP A 168 7.38 -13.93 -16.00
N ALA A 169 6.19 -13.55 -15.48
CA ALA A 169 4.93 -13.99 -16.06
C ALA A 169 4.72 -13.42 -17.48
N LEU A 170 4.94 -12.11 -17.66
CA LEU A 170 4.76 -11.44 -18.95
C LEU A 170 5.84 -11.83 -19.98
N ALA A 171 7.02 -12.23 -19.54
CA ALA A 171 8.08 -12.76 -20.41
C ALA A 171 7.74 -14.11 -21.02
N GLN A 172 6.74 -14.84 -20.47
CA GLN A 172 6.25 -16.10 -21.09
C GLN A 172 5.38 -15.84 -22.33
N LEU A 173 4.82 -14.65 -22.46
CA LEU A 173 4.01 -14.23 -23.60
C LEU A 173 4.94 -13.87 -24.77
N ASP A 174 4.53 -14.21 -25.99
CA ASP A 174 5.19 -13.68 -27.17
C ASP A 174 4.88 -12.18 -27.36
N GLU A 175 5.59 -11.52 -28.30
CA GLU A 175 5.46 -10.09 -28.54
C GLU A 175 4.02 -9.70 -28.93
N GLU A 176 3.36 -10.48 -29.80
CA GLU A 176 1.99 -10.21 -30.22
C GLU A 176 1.00 -10.38 -29.05
N GLU A 177 1.22 -11.37 -28.21
CA GLU A 177 0.44 -11.58 -26.99
C GLU A 177 0.60 -10.43 -26.00
N ARG A 178 1.84 -9.95 -25.79
CA ARG A 178 2.10 -8.77 -24.96
C ARG A 178 1.42 -7.52 -25.49
N HIS A 179 1.46 -7.28 -26.80
CA HIS A 179 0.78 -6.14 -27.43
C HIS A 179 -0.75 -6.22 -27.28
N ARG A 180 -1.32 -7.43 -27.45
CA ARG A 180 -2.77 -7.64 -27.20
C ARG A 180 -3.13 -7.39 -25.72
N PHE A 181 -2.33 -7.92 -24.81
CA PHE A 181 -2.51 -7.73 -23.37
C PHE A 181 -2.41 -6.24 -23.00
N ALA A 182 -1.39 -5.54 -23.44
CA ALA A 182 -1.21 -4.11 -23.19
C ALA A 182 -2.37 -3.28 -23.76
N SER A 183 -2.81 -3.58 -24.98
CA SER A 183 -3.95 -2.91 -25.61
C SER A 183 -5.25 -3.16 -24.84
N TYR A 184 -5.50 -4.40 -24.39
CA TYR A 184 -6.65 -4.75 -23.57
C TYR A 184 -6.60 -4.04 -22.21
N LEU A 185 -5.45 -4.06 -21.53
CA LEU A 185 -5.22 -3.39 -20.25
C LEU A 185 -5.58 -1.90 -20.31
N VAL A 186 -5.17 -1.21 -21.37
CA VAL A 186 -5.37 0.23 -21.53
C VAL A 186 -6.81 0.58 -21.90
N ASN A 187 -7.42 -0.20 -22.81
CA ASN A 187 -8.68 0.17 -23.45
C ASN A 187 -9.92 -0.53 -22.87
N SER A 188 -9.76 -1.75 -22.32
CA SER A 188 -10.89 -2.61 -21.91
C SER A 188 -10.94 -2.88 -20.41
N VAL A 189 -9.86 -2.60 -19.67
CA VAL A 189 -9.91 -2.66 -18.20
C VAL A 189 -10.51 -1.36 -17.68
N THR A 190 -11.63 -1.46 -16.95
CA THR A 190 -12.39 -0.31 -16.48
C THR A 190 -12.36 -0.19 -14.96
N LEU A 191 -12.42 1.04 -14.48
CA LEU A 191 -12.48 1.44 -13.08
C LEU A 191 -13.61 2.43 -12.86
N VAL A 192 -14.30 2.35 -11.74
CA VAL A 192 -15.22 3.41 -11.30
C VAL A 192 -14.44 4.40 -10.44
N ILE A 193 -14.25 5.61 -10.96
CA ILE A 193 -13.59 6.71 -10.26
C ILE A 193 -14.62 7.44 -9.44
N VAL A 194 -14.49 7.40 -8.12
CA VAL A 194 -15.34 8.15 -7.18
C VAL A 194 -14.50 9.30 -6.63
N THR A 195 -14.93 10.54 -6.92
CA THR A 195 -14.24 11.74 -6.44
C THR A 195 -15.08 12.51 -5.43
N THR A 196 -14.44 13.04 -4.42
CA THR A 196 -15.01 13.96 -3.43
C THR A 196 -14.01 15.10 -3.14
N ASP A 197 -14.51 16.21 -2.59
CA ASP A 197 -13.69 17.38 -2.25
C ASP A 197 -13.24 17.35 -0.78
N ASP A 198 -13.66 16.37 0.01
CA ASP A 198 -13.32 16.26 1.43
C ASP A 198 -12.95 14.84 1.85
N LEU A 199 -11.99 14.75 2.77
CA LEU A 199 -11.43 13.49 3.27
C LEU A 199 -12.46 12.70 4.09
N ASP A 200 -13.28 13.36 4.91
CA ASP A 200 -14.31 12.69 5.73
C ASP A 200 -15.36 12.03 4.85
N GLY A 201 -15.69 12.68 3.72
CA GLY A 201 -16.55 12.13 2.70
C GLY A 201 -15.97 10.90 2.03
N ALA A 202 -14.69 10.95 1.71
CA ALA A 202 -13.98 9.82 1.12
C ALA A 202 -13.96 8.61 2.07
N HIS A 203 -13.69 8.82 3.36
CA HIS A 203 -13.72 7.74 4.35
C HIS A 203 -15.11 7.12 4.50
N ARG A 204 -16.17 7.92 4.54
CA ARG A 204 -17.55 7.38 4.57
C ARG A 204 -17.91 6.56 3.32
N ILE A 205 -17.46 6.99 2.14
CA ILE A 205 -17.64 6.22 0.90
C ILE A 205 -16.86 4.92 0.98
N PHE A 206 -15.61 4.98 1.44
CA PHE A 206 -14.75 3.82 1.62
C PHE A 206 -15.38 2.77 2.54
N ASP A 207 -15.90 3.18 3.71
CA ASP A 207 -16.54 2.28 4.67
C ASP A 207 -17.75 1.54 4.06
N VAL A 208 -18.52 2.23 3.21
CA VAL A 208 -19.68 1.62 2.53
C VAL A 208 -19.26 0.69 1.39
N MET A 209 -18.21 1.03 0.65
CA MET A 209 -17.79 0.32 -0.56
C MET A 209 -16.82 -0.84 -0.27
N ASN A 210 -16.08 -0.80 0.83
CA ASN A 210 -15.00 -1.75 1.13
C ASN A 210 -15.48 -3.14 1.62
N MET A 211 -16.74 -3.51 1.36
CA MET A 211 -17.27 -4.84 1.69
C MET A 211 -16.64 -5.99 0.89
N ARG A 212 -15.73 -5.72 -0.08
CA ARG A 212 -15.17 -6.73 -1.01
C ARG A 212 -13.65 -6.67 -1.20
N GLY A 213 -12.93 -5.71 -0.56
CA GLY A 213 -11.47 -5.58 -0.65
C GLY A 213 -10.72 -6.26 0.49
N LEU A 214 -9.38 -6.16 0.50
CA LEU A 214 -8.58 -6.47 1.69
C LEU A 214 -8.98 -5.47 2.79
N PRO A 215 -9.57 -5.93 3.91
CA PRO A 215 -10.04 -5.04 4.96
C PRO A 215 -8.85 -4.22 5.52
N LEU A 216 -9.13 -2.98 5.96
CA LEU A 216 -8.17 -2.21 6.73
C LEU A 216 -7.80 -2.99 7.98
N THR A 217 -6.51 -3.04 8.28
CA THR A 217 -6.06 -3.55 9.56
C THR A 217 -6.35 -2.55 10.67
N PRO A 218 -6.46 -3.00 11.92
CA PRO A 218 -6.55 -2.08 13.06
C PRO A 218 -5.45 -1.01 13.05
N SER A 219 -4.22 -1.38 12.69
CA SER A 219 -3.09 -0.45 12.57
C SER A 219 -3.34 0.67 11.57
N ASP A 220 -3.91 0.35 10.40
CA ASP A 220 -4.21 1.36 9.37
C ASP A 220 -5.19 2.41 9.88
N VAL A 221 -6.26 1.95 10.55
CA VAL A 221 -7.28 2.84 11.12
C VAL A 221 -6.71 3.70 12.24
N PHE A 222 -5.91 3.11 13.13
CA PHE A 222 -5.30 3.84 14.25
C PHE A 222 -4.26 4.85 13.76
N LYS A 223 -3.44 4.47 12.78
CA LYS A 223 -2.49 5.38 12.12
C LYS A 223 -3.22 6.57 11.50
N ALA A 224 -4.22 6.32 10.66
CA ALA A 224 -4.99 7.39 10.02
C ALA A 224 -5.63 8.32 11.06
N ARG A 225 -6.21 7.76 12.13
CA ARG A 225 -6.80 8.55 13.22
C ARG A 225 -5.75 9.37 13.98
N ALA A 226 -4.58 8.79 14.27
CA ALA A 226 -3.49 9.49 14.95
C ALA A 226 -2.96 10.67 14.12
N MET A 227 -2.90 10.52 12.80
CA MET A 227 -2.40 11.55 11.87
C MET A 227 -3.44 12.64 11.57
N SER A 228 -4.75 12.38 11.73
CA SER A 228 -5.84 13.28 11.31
C SER A 228 -5.84 14.66 11.99
N GLY A 229 -5.18 14.80 13.14
CA GLY A 229 -5.08 16.07 13.88
C GLY A 229 -3.79 16.85 13.62
N LEU A 230 -2.90 16.35 12.76
CA LEU A 230 -1.60 16.93 12.52
C LEU A 230 -1.63 17.97 11.39
N PRO A 231 -0.75 19.00 11.44
CA PRO A 231 -0.47 19.84 10.29
C PRO A 231 0.08 18.97 9.14
N ALA A 232 -0.31 19.27 7.90
CA ALA A 232 0.11 18.49 6.72
C ALA A 232 1.63 18.26 6.65
N ALA A 233 2.44 19.28 6.98
CA ALA A 233 3.91 19.19 6.98
C ALA A 233 4.50 18.20 8.02
N ALA A 234 3.71 17.76 9.01
CA ALA A 234 4.17 16.83 10.03
C ALA A 234 3.70 15.39 9.77
N VAL A 235 2.67 15.19 8.95
CA VAL A 235 2.05 13.88 8.70
C VAL A 235 3.08 12.85 8.23
N ASP A 236 3.92 13.20 7.26
CA ASP A 236 4.90 12.28 6.69
C ASP A 236 5.91 11.77 7.73
N THR A 237 6.42 12.69 8.58
CA THR A 237 7.35 12.34 9.65
C THR A 237 6.74 11.36 10.65
N TYR A 238 5.53 11.63 11.12
CA TYR A 238 4.88 10.75 12.11
C TYR A 238 4.39 9.44 11.50
N ALA A 239 3.92 9.47 10.27
CA ALA A 239 3.53 8.28 9.54
C ALA A 239 4.74 7.34 9.32
N SER A 240 5.91 7.89 8.96
CA SER A 240 7.15 7.12 8.83
C SER A 240 7.57 6.49 10.16
N ARG A 241 7.55 7.26 11.26
CA ARG A 241 7.86 6.74 12.61
C ARG A 241 6.91 5.62 13.04
N TRP A 242 5.62 5.77 12.74
CA TRP A 242 4.64 4.71 12.99
C TRP A 242 4.99 3.43 12.23
N ASP A 243 5.30 3.56 10.95
CA ASP A 243 5.67 2.42 10.10
C ASP A 243 6.96 1.75 10.58
N ASP A 244 8.00 2.52 10.98
CA ASP A 244 9.24 1.99 11.52
C ASP A 244 9.02 1.11 12.76
N ILE A 245 8.01 1.44 13.57
CA ILE A 245 7.64 0.66 14.75
C ILE A 245 6.83 -0.58 14.37
N MET A 246 5.92 -0.47 13.40
CA MET A 246 4.99 -1.53 13.04
C MET A 246 5.55 -2.54 12.03
N ASP A 247 6.39 -2.10 11.07
CA ASP A 247 6.99 -2.97 10.05
C ASP A 247 7.69 -4.22 10.63
N PRO A 248 8.45 -4.12 11.76
CA PRO A 248 9.06 -5.30 12.39
C PRO A 248 8.08 -6.34 12.95
N LEU A 249 6.81 -5.97 13.15
CA LEU A 249 5.76 -6.91 13.57
C LEU A 249 5.30 -7.80 12.40
N GLY A 250 5.62 -7.40 11.16
CA GLY A 250 5.25 -8.10 9.92
C GLY A 250 3.89 -7.68 9.37
N ASP A 251 3.55 -8.24 8.20
CA ASP A 251 2.34 -7.89 7.43
C ASP A 251 1.14 -8.79 7.77
N ASP A 252 1.27 -9.72 8.71
CA ASP A 252 0.17 -10.60 9.14
C ASP A 252 -0.87 -9.81 9.93
N ALA A 253 -2.02 -9.57 9.30
CA ALA A 253 -3.11 -8.79 9.89
C ALA A 253 -3.61 -9.38 11.22
N ALA A 254 -3.63 -10.72 11.37
CA ALA A 254 -4.08 -11.36 12.60
C ALA A 254 -3.10 -11.10 13.76
N ARG A 255 -1.80 -11.13 13.49
CA ARG A 255 -0.77 -10.82 14.50
C ARG A 255 -0.80 -9.36 14.93
N VAL A 256 -0.97 -8.44 13.98
CA VAL A 256 -1.11 -7.01 14.27
C VAL A 256 -2.39 -6.74 15.08
N GLU A 257 -3.49 -7.42 14.75
CA GLU A 257 -4.72 -7.33 15.54
C GLU A 257 -4.52 -7.87 16.96
N GLU A 258 -3.85 -9.00 17.12
CA GLU A 258 -3.53 -9.58 18.43
C GLU A 258 -2.68 -8.62 19.27
N PHE A 259 -1.65 -8.00 18.69
CA PHE A 259 -0.87 -6.96 19.36
C PHE A 259 -1.75 -5.85 19.93
N PHE A 260 -2.65 -5.28 19.13
CA PHE A 260 -3.53 -4.20 19.59
C PHE A 260 -4.57 -4.67 20.61
N ARG A 261 -5.01 -5.93 20.57
CA ARG A 261 -5.88 -6.51 21.62
C ARG A 261 -5.19 -6.57 22.96
N TYR A 262 -3.93 -7.02 22.99
CA TYR A 262 -3.14 -7.04 24.21
C TYR A 262 -2.79 -5.63 24.69
N LEU A 263 -2.45 -4.73 23.78
CA LEU A 263 -2.20 -3.33 24.13
C LEU A 263 -3.42 -2.68 24.77
N HIS A 264 -4.62 -2.89 24.20
CA HIS A 264 -5.87 -2.44 24.78
C HIS A 264 -6.07 -3.00 26.19
N LEU A 265 -5.90 -4.32 26.38
CA LEU A 265 -6.04 -4.98 27.68
C LEU A 265 -5.09 -4.40 28.74
N ILE A 266 -3.83 -4.19 28.38
CA ILE A 266 -2.80 -3.66 29.29
C ILE A 266 -3.13 -2.23 29.72
N LEU A 267 -3.54 -1.38 28.77
CA LEU A 267 -3.78 0.03 29.06
C LEU A 267 -5.12 0.29 29.78
N THR A 268 -6.15 -0.52 29.50
CA THR A 268 -7.49 -0.30 30.03
C THR A 268 -7.86 -1.24 31.19
N HIS A 269 -7.08 -2.33 31.38
CA HIS A 269 -7.39 -3.44 32.28
C HIS A 269 -8.72 -4.16 31.94
N LYS A 270 -9.19 -4.04 30.70
CA LYS A 270 -10.42 -4.67 30.19
C LYS A 270 -10.13 -5.34 28.85
N PRO A 271 -10.63 -6.57 28.62
CA PRO A 271 -10.54 -7.17 27.30
C PRO A 271 -11.35 -6.32 26.29
N ALA A 272 -10.82 -6.19 25.06
CA ALA A 272 -11.61 -5.62 23.97
C ALA A 272 -12.86 -6.49 23.74
N THR A 273 -13.99 -5.87 23.48
CA THR A 273 -15.21 -6.56 23.04
C THR A 273 -14.97 -7.14 21.62
N GLY A 274 -15.94 -7.63 20.91
CA GLY A 274 -15.74 -8.10 19.54
C GLY A 274 -15.33 -7.01 18.52
N LYS A 275 -15.24 -5.74 18.95
CA LYS A 275 -15.04 -4.56 18.08
C LYS A 275 -13.75 -3.80 18.43
N LEU A 276 -12.61 -4.46 18.26
CA LEU A 276 -11.30 -3.91 18.64
C LEU A 276 -11.08 -2.47 18.16
N ILE A 277 -11.44 -2.17 16.91
CA ILE A 277 -11.22 -0.83 16.33
C ILE A 277 -12.01 0.23 17.13
N GLU A 278 -13.31 0.00 17.37
CA GLU A 278 -14.14 0.94 18.12
C GLU A 278 -13.64 1.10 19.55
N ASP A 279 -13.35 -0.02 20.23
CA ASP A 279 -12.88 -0.04 21.63
C ASP A 279 -11.53 0.67 21.78
N PHE A 280 -10.54 0.37 20.90
CA PHE A 280 -9.22 0.98 21.00
C PHE A 280 -9.26 2.49 20.68
N LEU A 281 -10.06 2.90 19.70
CA LEU A 281 -10.25 4.31 19.38
C LEU A 281 -10.88 5.07 20.56
N SER A 282 -11.96 4.52 21.16
CA SER A 282 -12.68 5.21 22.23
C SER A 282 -11.94 5.19 23.57
N ASP A 283 -11.38 4.05 23.93
CA ASP A 283 -10.87 3.82 25.28
C ASP A 283 -9.38 4.14 25.43
N VAL A 284 -8.64 4.13 24.31
CA VAL A 284 -7.18 4.36 24.33
C VAL A 284 -6.81 5.60 23.51
N LEU A 285 -6.91 5.54 22.18
CA LEU A 285 -6.26 6.53 21.30
C LEU A 285 -6.86 7.92 21.45
N ASN A 286 -8.19 8.07 21.37
CA ASN A 286 -8.83 9.38 21.48
C ASN A 286 -8.66 9.98 22.88
N GLN A 287 -8.73 9.16 23.93
CA GLN A 287 -8.53 9.64 25.31
C GLN A 287 -7.10 10.10 25.53
N TYR A 288 -6.12 9.34 25.00
CA TYR A 288 -4.71 9.70 25.12
C TYR A 288 -4.42 11.02 24.39
N LEU A 289 -4.85 11.14 23.13
CA LEU A 289 -4.61 12.32 22.29
C LEU A 289 -5.40 13.57 22.75
N ALA A 290 -6.44 13.42 23.58
CA ALA A 290 -7.12 14.56 24.17
C ALA A 290 -6.24 15.29 25.22
N GLY A 291 -5.28 14.60 25.82
CA GLY A 291 -4.41 15.15 26.86
C GLY A 291 -2.92 15.16 26.54
N HIS A 292 -2.49 14.50 25.47
CA HIS A 292 -1.09 14.31 25.13
C HIS A 292 -0.85 14.48 23.64
N SER A 293 0.41 14.75 23.26
CA SER A 293 0.82 14.82 21.87
C SER A 293 0.94 13.43 21.23
N ILE A 294 0.96 13.41 19.89
CA ILE A 294 1.22 12.18 19.14
C ILE A 294 2.63 11.62 19.42
N ASP A 295 3.64 12.47 19.67
CA ASP A 295 4.98 12.01 20.09
C ASP A 295 4.90 11.19 21.38
N ALA A 296 4.17 11.69 22.36
CA ALA A 296 4.01 11.01 23.65
C ALA A 296 3.33 9.64 23.46
N PHE A 297 2.39 9.52 22.52
CA PHE A 297 1.77 8.23 22.19
C PHE A 297 2.76 7.29 21.47
N ILE A 298 3.44 7.77 20.46
CA ILE A 298 4.39 6.97 19.68
C ILE A 298 5.55 6.49 20.58
N ASP A 299 6.19 7.41 21.30
CA ASP A 299 7.39 7.09 22.09
C ASP A 299 7.08 6.46 23.45
N GLY A 300 5.98 6.85 24.07
CA GLY A 300 5.61 6.37 25.39
C GLY A 300 4.71 5.12 25.41
N VAL A 301 4.00 4.87 24.31
CA VAL A 301 3.06 3.74 24.23
C VAL A 301 3.41 2.82 23.07
N LEU A 302 3.30 3.27 21.84
CA LEU A 302 3.40 2.37 20.69
C LEU A 302 4.76 1.67 20.61
N ALA A 303 5.86 2.44 20.63
CA ALA A 303 7.21 1.90 20.45
C ALA A 303 7.64 0.91 21.55
N PRO A 304 7.50 1.23 22.86
CA PRO A 304 7.93 0.29 23.90
C PRO A 304 7.10 -1.00 23.92
N TYR A 305 5.80 -0.92 23.66
CA TYR A 305 4.96 -2.12 23.64
C TYR A 305 5.16 -2.97 22.37
N ALA A 306 5.38 -2.35 21.21
CA ALA A 306 5.74 -3.06 19.98
C ALA A 306 7.10 -3.75 20.12
N MET A 307 8.08 -3.10 20.76
CA MET A 307 9.37 -3.72 21.07
C MET A 307 9.21 -4.91 22.02
N ALA A 308 8.44 -4.75 23.11
CA ALA A 308 8.17 -5.84 24.04
C ALA A 308 7.46 -7.02 23.34
N TRP A 309 6.49 -6.74 22.50
CA TRP A 309 5.79 -7.76 21.69
C TRP A 309 6.75 -8.53 20.80
N ARG A 310 7.64 -7.84 20.08
CA ARG A 310 8.67 -8.46 19.23
C ARG A 310 9.62 -9.36 20.03
N ILE A 311 10.05 -8.92 21.21
CA ILE A 311 10.89 -9.71 22.11
C ILE A 311 10.18 -11.00 22.55
N LEU A 312 8.89 -10.92 22.87
CA LEU A 312 8.09 -12.07 23.28
C LEU A 312 7.87 -13.05 22.12
N GLU A 313 7.61 -12.55 20.93
CA GLU A 313 7.33 -13.36 19.73
C GLU A 313 8.58 -14.03 19.17
N ARG A 314 9.71 -13.31 19.16
CA ARG A 314 10.99 -13.76 18.57
C ARG A 314 12.16 -13.44 19.50
N PRO A 315 12.31 -14.16 20.60
CA PRO A 315 13.40 -13.92 21.55
C PRO A 315 14.80 -14.07 20.93
N SER A 316 14.92 -14.94 19.92
CA SER A 316 16.17 -15.18 19.18
C SER A 316 16.65 -13.96 18.37
N ASP A 317 15.74 -13.09 17.93
CA ASP A 317 16.04 -11.92 17.09
C ASP A 317 16.53 -10.72 17.91
N THR A 318 16.62 -10.88 19.23
CA THR A 318 17.01 -9.81 20.16
C THR A 318 18.20 -10.19 21.02
N VAL A 319 19.00 -9.19 21.39
CA VAL A 319 20.12 -9.40 22.32
C VAL A 319 19.57 -9.47 23.75
N LEU A 320 19.35 -10.69 24.20
CA LEU A 320 18.87 -10.98 25.56
C LEU A 320 19.87 -11.86 26.28
N PRO A 321 19.96 -11.80 27.65
CA PRO A 321 20.64 -12.82 28.44
C PRO A 321 20.11 -14.22 28.14
N ASP A 322 20.97 -15.22 28.05
CA ASP A 322 20.60 -16.57 27.62
C ASP A 322 19.52 -17.21 28.50
N ASP A 323 19.55 -16.94 29.82
CA ASP A 323 18.54 -17.43 30.75
C ASP A 323 17.17 -16.81 30.52
N VAL A 324 17.11 -15.53 30.13
CA VAL A 324 15.87 -14.82 29.77
C VAL A 324 15.32 -15.35 28.45
N ARG A 325 16.22 -15.48 27.45
CA ARG A 325 15.84 -16.02 26.13
C ARG A 325 15.24 -17.41 26.27
N GLY A 326 15.94 -18.35 26.95
CA GLY A 326 15.45 -19.71 27.13
C GLY A 326 14.10 -19.80 27.83
N ARG A 327 13.81 -18.92 28.80
CA ARG A 327 12.49 -18.86 29.44
C ARG A 327 11.39 -18.36 28.50
N LEU A 328 11.68 -17.36 27.67
CA LEU A 328 10.71 -16.84 26.69
C LEU A 328 10.43 -17.87 25.59
N GLU A 329 11.44 -18.55 25.10
CA GLU A 329 11.29 -19.65 24.13
C GLU A 329 10.42 -20.78 24.71
N ALA A 330 10.68 -21.20 25.94
CA ALA A 330 9.88 -22.22 26.62
C ALA A 330 8.40 -21.78 26.82
N LEU A 331 8.15 -20.49 27.10
CA LEU A 331 6.78 -19.95 27.18
C LEU A 331 6.09 -19.95 25.83
N ASN A 332 6.81 -19.65 24.75
CA ASN A 332 6.24 -19.69 23.40
C ASN A 332 5.89 -21.10 22.97
N ASP A 333 6.75 -22.09 23.26
CA ASP A 333 6.47 -23.51 22.99
C ASP A 333 5.21 -23.98 23.72
N TYR A 334 5.05 -23.58 24.99
CA TYR A 334 3.86 -23.90 25.79
C TYR A 334 2.60 -23.27 25.18
N ARG A 335 2.64 -21.98 24.80
CA ARG A 335 1.56 -21.25 24.18
C ARG A 335 1.09 -21.88 22.86
N HIS A 336 2.01 -22.39 22.05
CA HIS A 336 1.68 -23.07 20.79
C HIS A 336 1.04 -24.44 20.96
N HIS A 337 1.21 -25.10 22.11
CA HIS A 337 0.65 -26.44 22.37
C HIS A 337 -0.74 -26.44 23.01
N GLU A 338 -1.10 -25.40 23.75
CA GLU A 338 -2.40 -25.36 24.45
C GLU A 338 -3.56 -24.70 23.66
N TRP A 339 -3.27 -24.00 22.58
CA TRP A 339 -4.29 -23.25 21.81
C TRP A 339 -4.54 -23.82 20.40
N LYS A 340 -4.13 -25.05 20.15
CA LYS A 340 -4.55 -25.85 19.02
C LYS A 340 -5.61 -26.85 19.47
#